data_b756cf729d3827a3f8328e6548d176dc
#
_entry.id   b756cf729d3827a3f8328e6548d176dc
#
_cell.length_a   1.000
_cell.length_b   1.000
_cell.length_c   1.000
_cell.angle_alpha   90.00
_cell.angle_beta   90.00
_cell.angle_gamma   90.00
#
_symmetry.space_group_name_H-M   'P 1'
#
loop_
_entity.id
_entity.type
_entity.pdbx_description
1 polymer ?
#
loop_
_entity_poly.entity_id
_entity_poly.type
_entity_poly.pdbx_seq_one_letter_code
_entity_poly.pdbx_strand_id
1 'polypeptide(L)'
;MKKITTLALGLMLASTAFAQKANSAAQIPTFQETMGKYFLVGAAINTDLPDGQDPAGEEVVKKQFNQVVAENCMKGEKNHPEVNRFDFTDGDKLADWAEKNGKTLIGHCLVWHSQPPKWMFTDDKGNLVSREVLIGRMYNHIMNVVTHYKGRVKGWDVVNEAFEDDGSYRKSLYYKIIGPEFIELAFRFAHIL
;
A
#
# COMPACT_ATOMS: atom_id res chain seq x y z
N MET A 1 -69.53 38.94 16.43
CA MET A 1 -68.03 38.85 16.54
C MET A 1 -67.58 37.47 16.98
N LYS A 2 -67.64 36.50 16.14
CA LYS A 2 -67.05 35.12 16.39
C LYS A 2 -67.08 34.37 15.06
N LYS A 3 -66.11 34.57 14.16
CA LYS A 3 -65.85 33.71 12.99
C LYS A 3 -64.51 34.01 12.26
N ILE A 4 -63.39 34.32 12.96
CA ILE A 4 -62.08 34.56 12.28
C ILE A 4 -60.95 33.79 12.89
N THR A 5 -61.18 32.89 13.83
CA THR A 5 -60.03 32.21 14.53
C THR A 5 -59.73 30.77 14.09
N THR A 6 -60.44 30.23 13.08
CA THR A 6 -60.28 28.82 12.71
C THR A 6 -59.51 28.57 11.40
N LEU A 7 -59.07 29.62 10.68
CA LEU A 7 -58.42 29.47 9.39
C LEU A 7 -56.87 29.59 9.45
N ALA A 8 -56.32 30.04 10.56
CA ALA A 8 -54.85 30.22 10.71
C ALA A 8 -54.10 28.98 11.19
N LEU A 9 -54.78 27.96 11.75
CA LEU A 9 -54.12 26.75 12.27
C LEU A 9 -53.95 25.64 11.21
N GLY A 10 -54.66 25.71 10.09
CA GLY A 10 -54.58 24.73 9.03
C GLY A 10 -53.40 24.90 8.04
N LEU A 11 -52.82 26.10 7.96
CA LEU A 11 -51.73 26.40 7.02
C LEU A 11 -50.32 26.12 7.60
N MET A 12 -50.15 26.01 8.92
CA MET A 12 -48.85 25.71 9.52
C MET A 12 -48.49 24.24 9.58
N LEU A 13 -49.42 23.32 9.43
CA LEU A 13 -49.17 21.89 9.43
C LEU A 13 -48.81 21.31 8.05
N ALA A 14 -49.08 22.04 6.96
CA ALA A 14 -48.74 21.62 5.61
C ALA A 14 -47.30 21.96 5.18
N SER A 15 -46.67 22.95 5.83
CA SER A 15 -45.30 23.37 5.48
C SER A 15 -44.18 22.50 6.10
N THR A 16 -44.47 21.75 7.15
CA THR A 16 -43.48 20.87 7.78
C THR A 16 -43.32 19.52 7.09
N ALA A 17 -44.31 19.09 6.30
CA ALA A 17 -44.25 17.79 5.58
C ALA A 17 -43.44 17.86 4.26
N PHE A 18 -43.24 19.04 3.69
CA PHE A 18 -42.43 19.23 2.48
C PHE A 18 -40.96 19.46 2.73
N ALA A 19 -40.53 19.89 3.92
CA ALA A 19 -39.16 20.13 4.26
C ALA A 19 -38.37 18.81 4.58
N GLN A 20 -39.07 17.74 4.89
CA GLN A 20 -38.45 16.46 5.30
C GLN A 20 -38.19 15.51 4.13
N LYS A 21 -38.59 15.85 2.91
CA LYS A 21 -38.37 14.99 1.71
C LYS A 21 -37.24 15.47 0.80
N ALA A 22 -36.53 16.53 1.16
CA ALA A 22 -35.49 17.12 0.31
C ALA A 22 -34.06 16.76 0.69
N ASN A 23 -33.81 15.86 1.66
CA ASN A 23 -32.46 15.58 2.16
C ASN A 23 -32.06 14.10 2.20
N SER A 24 -32.60 13.29 1.34
CA SER A 24 -31.92 12.04 0.98
C SER A 24 -31.31 12.21 -0.42
N ALA A 25 -30.31 13.05 -0.54
CA ALA A 25 -29.35 12.88 -1.64
C ALA A 25 -28.94 11.41 -1.58
N ALA A 26 -29.24 10.65 -2.64
CA ALA A 26 -28.87 9.23 -2.70
C ALA A 26 -27.38 9.16 -2.40
N GLN A 27 -27.01 8.54 -1.29
CA GLN A 27 -25.63 8.45 -0.87
C GLN A 27 -24.90 7.63 -1.92
N ILE A 28 -23.98 8.28 -2.64
CA ILE A 28 -23.19 7.60 -3.67
C ILE A 28 -22.38 6.51 -2.96
N PRO A 29 -22.57 5.23 -3.33
CA PRO A 29 -21.83 4.14 -2.69
C PRO A 29 -20.33 4.25 -2.94
N THR A 30 -19.54 3.84 -1.97
CA THR A 30 -18.08 3.87 -2.06
C THR A 30 -17.54 2.77 -2.98
N PHE A 31 -16.27 2.87 -3.38
CA PHE A 31 -15.63 1.82 -4.16
C PHE A 31 -15.60 0.48 -3.41
N GLN A 32 -15.26 0.51 -2.12
CA GLN A 32 -15.25 -0.74 -1.33
C GLN A 32 -16.64 -1.35 -1.17
N GLU A 33 -17.73 -0.58 -1.14
CA GLU A 33 -19.10 -1.10 -1.08
C GLU A 33 -19.54 -1.70 -2.41
N THR A 34 -19.16 -1.08 -3.54
CA THR A 34 -19.58 -1.54 -4.87
C THR A 34 -18.72 -2.68 -5.40
N MET A 35 -17.39 -2.57 -5.26
CA MET A 35 -16.42 -3.45 -5.88
C MET A 35 -15.84 -4.48 -4.90
N GLY A 36 -15.84 -4.19 -3.59
CA GLY A 36 -15.18 -5.00 -2.58
C GLY A 36 -15.71 -6.43 -2.43
N LYS A 37 -16.91 -6.71 -2.93
CA LYS A 37 -17.45 -8.07 -3.02
C LYS A 37 -16.87 -8.93 -4.16
N TYR A 38 -16.17 -8.28 -5.11
CA TYR A 38 -15.57 -8.98 -6.27
C TYR A 38 -14.04 -9.02 -6.15
N PHE A 39 -13.42 -7.92 -5.70
CA PHE A 39 -11.96 -7.80 -5.54
C PHE A 39 -11.62 -6.69 -4.54
N LEU A 40 -10.36 -6.68 -4.11
CA LEU A 40 -9.85 -5.59 -3.28
C LEU A 40 -9.61 -4.34 -4.14
N VAL A 41 -10.02 -3.18 -3.62
CA VAL A 41 -9.77 -1.88 -4.24
C VAL A 41 -8.76 -1.16 -3.35
N GLY A 42 -7.60 -0.82 -3.89
CA GLY A 42 -6.49 -0.31 -3.11
C GLY A 42 -5.97 1.05 -3.55
N ALA A 43 -5.20 1.67 -2.66
CA ALA A 43 -4.43 2.88 -2.94
C ALA A 43 -3.01 2.73 -2.41
N ALA A 44 -2.03 3.30 -3.12
CA ALA A 44 -0.69 3.50 -2.59
C ALA A 44 -0.72 4.69 -1.64
N ILE A 45 -0.14 4.52 -0.45
CA ILE A 45 -0.10 5.56 0.58
C ILE A 45 1.30 5.70 1.18
N ASN A 46 1.63 6.91 1.59
CA ASN A 46 2.85 7.25 2.32
C ASN A 46 2.61 7.32 3.83
N THR A 47 3.67 7.56 4.58
CA THR A 47 3.64 7.67 6.05
C THR A 47 2.97 8.94 6.56
N ASP A 48 2.73 9.93 5.73
CA ASP A 48 1.96 11.14 6.05
C ASP A 48 0.52 10.83 6.49
N LEU A 49 -0.11 9.79 5.95
CA LEU A 49 -1.42 9.34 6.43
C LEU A 49 -1.36 8.78 7.88
N PRO A 50 -0.56 7.74 8.18
CA PRO A 50 -0.47 7.22 9.55
C PRO A 50 0.12 8.23 10.54
N ASP A 51 0.93 9.19 10.10
CA ASP A 51 1.46 10.29 10.92
C ASP A 51 0.45 11.43 11.15
N GLY A 52 -0.76 11.36 10.54
CA GLY A 52 -1.83 12.36 10.69
C GLY A 52 -1.56 13.68 9.96
N GLN A 53 -0.64 13.70 9.00
CA GLN A 53 -0.26 14.90 8.25
C GLN A 53 -1.18 15.16 7.05
N ASP A 54 -1.91 14.13 6.59
CA ASP A 54 -2.94 14.24 5.54
C ASP A 54 -4.30 13.69 6.02
N PRO A 55 -5.03 14.42 6.87
CA PRO A 55 -6.32 13.95 7.38
C PRO A 55 -7.40 13.83 6.29
N ALA A 56 -7.32 14.63 5.23
CA ALA A 56 -8.28 14.56 4.12
C ALA A 56 -8.05 13.30 3.27
N GLY A 57 -6.80 12.98 2.94
CA GLY A 57 -6.42 11.74 2.27
C GLY A 57 -6.77 10.52 3.12
N GLU A 58 -6.52 10.59 4.42
CA GLU A 58 -6.86 9.51 5.35
C GLU A 58 -8.37 9.20 5.35
N GLU A 59 -9.23 10.23 5.38
CA GLU A 59 -10.68 10.05 5.31
C GLU A 59 -11.09 9.37 4.00
N VAL A 60 -10.52 9.79 2.86
CA VAL A 60 -10.79 9.18 1.55
C VAL A 60 -10.36 7.71 1.54
N VAL A 61 -9.15 7.40 2.00
CA VAL A 61 -8.63 6.03 2.03
C VAL A 61 -9.49 5.15 2.93
N LYS A 62 -9.83 5.60 4.13
CA LYS A 62 -10.70 4.86 5.06
C LYS A 62 -12.06 4.53 4.44
N LYS A 63 -12.64 5.49 3.71
CA LYS A 63 -14.00 5.38 3.17
C LYS A 63 -14.06 4.60 1.86
N GLN A 64 -13.09 4.78 0.96
CA GLN A 64 -13.19 4.30 -0.41
C GLN A 64 -12.49 2.96 -0.64
N PHE A 65 -11.43 2.65 0.11
CA PHE A 65 -10.54 1.53 -0.18
C PHE A 65 -10.58 0.47 0.94
N ASN A 66 -10.41 -0.80 0.58
CA ASN A 66 -10.28 -1.92 1.51
C ASN A 66 -8.85 -2.51 1.52
N GLN A 67 -7.97 -1.99 0.67
CA GLN A 67 -6.56 -2.36 0.57
C GLN A 67 -5.68 -1.11 0.52
N VAL A 68 -4.47 -1.24 1.04
CA VAL A 68 -3.39 -0.25 0.88
C VAL A 68 -2.08 -0.94 0.52
N VAL A 69 -1.21 -0.20 -0.17
CA VAL A 69 0.15 -0.61 -0.48
C VAL A 69 1.12 0.51 -0.08
N ALA A 70 2.29 0.14 0.40
CA ALA A 70 3.32 1.12 0.76
C ALA A 70 3.87 1.80 -0.49
N GLU A 71 3.74 3.12 -0.62
CA GLU A 71 4.32 3.84 -1.75
C GLU A 71 5.85 3.85 -1.70
N ASN A 72 6.45 4.06 -0.50
CA ASN A 72 7.89 4.17 -0.34
C ASN A 72 8.46 3.42 0.87
N CYS A 73 7.78 3.39 2.00
CA CYS A 73 8.36 3.01 3.30
C CYS A 73 8.79 1.53 3.41
N MET A 74 8.34 0.66 2.51
CA MET A 74 8.74 -0.76 2.49
C MET A 74 9.76 -1.11 1.38
N LYS A 75 10.29 -0.12 0.65
CA LYS A 75 11.32 -0.36 -0.37
C LYS A 75 12.67 -0.71 0.23
N GLY A 76 13.52 -1.38 -0.56
CA GLY A 76 14.79 -1.95 -0.08
C GLY A 76 15.70 -0.96 0.63
N GLU A 77 15.88 0.27 0.11
CA GLU A 77 16.70 1.30 0.76
C GLU A 77 16.16 1.76 2.13
N LYS A 78 14.85 1.59 2.38
CA LYS A 78 14.21 1.91 3.65
C LYS A 78 14.32 0.75 4.64
N ASN A 79 13.87 -0.43 4.24
CA ASN A 79 13.83 -1.60 5.11
C ASN A 79 15.21 -2.18 5.44
N HIS A 80 16.22 -2.01 4.55
CA HIS A 80 17.54 -2.61 4.70
C HIS A 80 18.65 -1.64 4.26
N PRO A 81 18.77 -0.48 4.93
CA PRO A 81 19.66 0.60 4.50
C PRO A 81 21.16 0.25 4.55
N GLU A 82 21.57 -0.66 5.42
CA GLU A 82 22.97 -1.10 5.60
C GLU A 82 23.06 -2.63 5.69
N VAL A 83 24.22 -3.20 5.35
CA VAL A 83 24.46 -4.66 5.26
C VAL A 83 23.89 -5.47 6.43
N ASN A 84 24.00 -4.95 7.65
CA ASN A 84 23.59 -5.65 8.87
C ASN A 84 22.51 -4.87 9.66
N ARG A 85 21.86 -3.89 9.04
CA ARG A 85 20.83 -3.09 9.70
C ARG A 85 19.53 -3.09 8.90
N PHE A 86 18.50 -3.56 9.54
CA PHE A 86 17.12 -3.40 9.09
C PHE A 86 16.46 -2.24 9.83
N ASP A 87 15.58 -1.52 9.15
CA ASP A 87 14.78 -0.44 9.71
C ASP A 87 13.34 -0.57 9.23
N PHE A 88 12.49 -1.03 10.10
CA PHE A 88 11.07 -1.26 9.81
C PHE A 88 10.17 -0.16 10.37
N THR A 89 10.75 0.90 10.96
CA THR A 89 10.00 1.93 11.70
C THR A 89 8.84 2.51 10.91
N ASP A 90 9.07 2.96 9.69
CA ASP A 90 8.03 3.57 8.87
C ASP A 90 7.07 2.52 8.27
N GLY A 91 7.57 1.34 7.92
CA GLY A 91 6.74 0.25 7.45
C GLY A 91 5.82 -0.29 8.55
N ASP A 92 6.30 -0.37 9.79
CA ASP A 92 5.49 -0.78 10.95
C ASP A 92 4.38 0.22 11.25
N LYS A 93 4.65 1.53 11.18
CA LYS A 93 3.59 2.55 11.31
C LYS A 93 2.47 2.34 10.30
N LEU A 94 2.83 2.07 9.03
CA LEU A 94 1.85 1.80 7.99
C LEU A 94 1.07 0.52 8.26
N ALA A 95 1.75 -0.54 8.69
CA ALA A 95 1.12 -1.81 9.03
C ALA A 95 0.16 -1.66 10.22
N ASP A 96 0.56 -0.96 11.29
CA ASP A 96 -0.30 -0.66 12.45
C ASP A 96 -1.53 0.15 12.04
N TRP A 97 -1.34 1.15 11.16
CA TRP A 97 -2.44 1.95 10.63
C TRP A 97 -3.41 1.09 9.81
N ALA A 98 -2.89 0.23 8.94
CA ALA A 98 -3.71 -0.67 8.09
C ALA A 98 -4.54 -1.62 8.95
N GLU A 99 -3.93 -2.27 9.94
CA GLU A 99 -4.60 -3.15 10.90
C GLU A 99 -5.69 -2.42 11.68
N LYS A 100 -5.36 -1.25 12.26
CA LYS A 100 -6.30 -0.42 13.02
C LYS A 100 -7.53 -0.02 12.21
N ASN A 101 -7.36 0.19 10.89
CA ASN A 101 -8.43 0.64 10.00
C ASN A 101 -9.05 -0.52 9.18
N GLY A 102 -8.73 -1.78 9.48
CA GLY A 102 -9.28 -2.96 8.81
C GLY A 102 -8.93 -3.02 7.32
N LYS A 103 -7.75 -2.54 6.93
CA LYS A 103 -7.28 -2.54 5.54
C LYS A 103 -6.33 -3.71 5.30
N THR A 104 -6.48 -4.35 4.15
CA THR A 104 -5.51 -5.34 3.68
C THR A 104 -4.23 -4.61 3.26
N LEU A 105 -3.08 -5.01 3.79
CA LEU A 105 -1.78 -4.45 3.42
C LEU A 105 -1.08 -5.35 2.40
N ILE A 106 -0.61 -4.73 1.30
CA ILE A 106 0.30 -5.33 0.32
C ILE A 106 1.68 -4.69 0.49
N GLY A 107 2.70 -5.52 0.56
CA GLY A 107 4.08 -5.07 0.66
C GLY A 107 4.68 -4.71 -0.69
N HIS A 108 5.28 -3.53 -0.81
CA HIS A 108 5.91 -3.03 -2.02
C HIS A 108 7.28 -2.43 -1.68
N CYS A 109 8.34 -2.98 -2.18
CA CYS A 109 8.54 -4.23 -2.91
C CYS A 109 9.83 -4.91 -2.42
N LEU A 110 9.99 -6.21 -2.67
CA LEU A 110 11.18 -6.91 -2.18
C LEU A 110 12.40 -6.67 -3.07
N VAL A 111 12.25 -6.78 -4.39
CA VAL A 111 13.33 -6.60 -5.37
C VAL A 111 12.91 -5.60 -6.42
N TRP A 112 13.66 -4.51 -6.52
CA TRP A 112 13.44 -3.47 -7.53
C TRP A 112 14.75 -2.80 -7.92
N HIS A 113 14.86 -2.37 -9.17
CA HIS A 113 16.07 -1.76 -9.72
C HIS A 113 16.26 -0.30 -9.30
N SER A 114 15.21 0.40 -8.88
CA SER A 114 15.24 1.87 -8.70
C SER A 114 15.65 2.31 -7.30
N GLN A 115 15.19 1.65 -6.24
CA GLN A 115 15.48 2.06 -4.85
C GLN A 115 16.05 0.89 -4.00
N PRO A 116 17.07 0.16 -4.53
CA PRO A 116 17.78 -0.81 -3.70
C PRO A 116 18.79 -0.08 -2.80
N PRO A 117 19.18 -0.64 -1.67
CA PRO A 117 20.28 -0.10 -0.88
C PRO A 117 21.60 -0.17 -1.66
N LYS A 118 22.41 0.88 -1.57
CA LYS A 118 23.64 1.01 -2.37
C LYS A 118 24.60 -0.17 -2.19
N TRP A 119 24.72 -0.67 -0.97
CA TRP A 119 25.59 -1.80 -0.63
C TRP A 119 25.17 -3.13 -1.30
N MET A 120 23.94 -3.24 -1.82
CA MET A 120 23.43 -4.47 -2.40
C MET A 120 24.34 -5.02 -3.53
N PHE A 121 24.88 -4.13 -4.35
CA PHE A 121 25.59 -4.48 -5.58
C PHE A 121 27.11 -4.31 -5.53
N THR A 122 27.64 -3.63 -4.51
CA THR A 122 29.07 -3.30 -4.45
C THR A 122 29.75 -3.82 -3.18
N ASP A 123 31.06 -4.08 -3.30
CA ASP A 123 31.93 -4.32 -2.16
C ASP A 123 32.39 -2.97 -1.51
N ASP A 124 33.19 -3.05 -0.46
CA ASP A 124 33.71 -1.88 0.25
C ASP A 124 34.65 -1.02 -0.60
N LYS A 125 35.13 -1.54 -1.74
CA LYS A 125 35.97 -0.81 -2.70
C LYS A 125 35.17 -0.21 -3.86
N GLY A 126 33.84 -0.43 -3.87
CA GLY A 126 32.95 0.04 -4.93
C GLY A 126 32.91 -0.85 -6.18
N ASN A 127 33.55 -2.03 -6.17
CA ASN A 127 33.45 -2.99 -7.27
C ASN A 127 32.14 -3.76 -7.18
N LEU A 128 31.62 -4.19 -8.34
CA LEU A 128 30.45 -5.07 -8.35
C LEU A 128 30.77 -6.39 -7.66
N VAL A 129 29.84 -6.86 -6.84
CA VAL A 129 29.98 -8.17 -6.16
C VAL A 129 29.77 -9.33 -7.13
N SER A 130 30.23 -10.52 -6.73
CA SER A 130 29.98 -11.74 -7.50
C SER A 130 28.48 -12.12 -7.47
N ARG A 131 28.10 -12.99 -8.41
CA ARG A 131 26.77 -13.56 -8.51
C ARG A 131 26.32 -14.20 -7.19
N GLU A 132 27.16 -15.01 -6.58
CA GLU A 132 26.89 -15.75 -5.34
C GLU A 132 26.66 -14.78 -4.17
N VAL A 133 27.46 -13.72 -4.09
CA VAL A 133 27.31 -12.68 -3.05
C VAL A 133 25.99 -11.95 -3.22
N LEU A 134 25.61 -11.57 -4.44
CA LEU A 134 24.34 -10.87 -4.67
C LEU A 134 23.14 -11.78 -4.37
N ILE A 135 23.20 -13.07 -4.76
CA ILE A 135 22.14 -14.04 -4.41
C ILE A 135 22.00 -14.15 -2.89
N GLY A 136 23.09 -14.25 -2.16
CA GLY A 136 23.09 -14.32 -0.69
C GLY A 136 22.52 -13.05 -0.04
N ARG A 137 22.86 -11.87 -0.57
CA ARG A 137 22.32 -10.58 -0.09
C ARG A 137 20.83 -10.46 -0.37
N MET A 138 20.39 -10.85 -1.56
CA MET A 138 18.97 -10.86 -1.93
C MET A 138 18.16 -11.84 -1.06
N TYR A 139 18.69 -13.03 -0.81
CA TYR A 139 18.10 -14.01 0.10
C TYR A 139 17.94 -13.43 1.52
N ASN A 140 19.04 -12.89 2.08
CA ASN A 140 19.02 -12.29 3.42
C ASN A 140 17.99 -11.15 3.52
N HIS A 141 17.92 -10.28 2.51
CA HIS A 141 16.95 -9.19 2.46
C HIS A 141 15.52 -9.72 2.47
N ILE A 142 15.17 -10.59 1.53
CA ILE A 142 13.81 -11.14 1.39
C ILE A 142 13.38 -11.88 2.67
N MET A 143 14.26 -12.77 3.19
CA MET A 143 13.96 -13.55 4.38
C MET A 143 13.64 -12.68 5.60
N ASN A 144 14.45 -11.66 5.85
CA ASN A 144 14.22 -10.79 7.01
C ASN A 144 12.96 -9.92 6.85
N VAL A 145 12.75 -9.34 5.67
CA VAL A 145 11.59 -8.47 5.42
C VAL A 145 10.28 -9.28 5.47
N VAL A 146 10.22 -10.42 4.77
CA VAL A 146 9.00 -11.25 4.75
C VAL A 146 8.71 -11.83 6.13
N THR A 147 9.74 -12.27 6.86
CA THR A 147 9.59 -12.78 8.23
C THR A 147 9.05 -11.70 9.17
N HIS A 148 9.59 -10.47 9.09
CA HIS A 148 9.15 -9.36 9.94
C HIS A 148 7.65 -9.04 9.76
N TYR A 149 7.18 -9.04 8.51
CA TYR A 149 5.78 -8.73 8.20
C TYR A 149 4.85 -9.95 8.10
N LYS A 150 5.34 -11.14 8.50
CA LYS A 150 4.53 -12.37 8.45
C LYS A 150 3.24 -12.23 9.28
N GLY A 151 2.11 -12.50 8.64
CA GLY A 151 0.78 -12.35 9.24
C GLY A 151 0.19 -10.94 9.16
N ARG A 152 0.98 -9.92 8.82
CA ARG A 152 0.55 -8.52 8.68
C ARG A 152 0.36 -8.11 7.20
N VAL A 153 1.24 -8.57 6.33
CA VAL A 153 1.19 -8.34 4.88
C VAL A 153 0.53 -9.53 4.21
N LYS A 154 -0.48 -9.27 3.37
CA LYS A 154 -1.27 -10.31 2.68
C LYS A 154 -0.54 -10.89 1.47
N GLY A 155 0.28 -10.10 0.82
CA GLY A 155 1.05 -10.47 -0.35
C GLY A 155 2.13 -9.43 -0.66
N TRP A 156 3.10 -9.80 -1.49
CA TRP A 156 4.24 -8.96 -1.86
C TRP A 156 4.36 -8.77 -3.36
N ASP A 157 4.71 -7.57 -3.77
CA ASP A 157 5.33 -7.33 -5.06
C ASP A 157 6.78 -7.81 -4.96
N VAL A 158 7.00 -9.08 -5.34
CA VAL A 158 8.29 -9.76 -5.11
C VAL A 158 9.37 -9.15 -5.99
N VAL A 159 9.11 -9.00 -7.30
CA VAL A 159 10.00 -8.34 -8.24
C VAL A 159 9.21 -7.27 -9.00
N ASN A 160 9.57 -6.01 -8.80
CA ASN A 160 8.94 -4.90 -9.47
C ASN A 160 9.70 -4.52 -10.75
N GLU A 161 8.95 -4.20 -11.83
CA GLU A 161 9.47 -3.67 -13.10
C GLU A 161 10.62 -4.49 -13.71
N ALA A 162 10.46 -5.82 -13.77
CA ALA A 162 11.48 -6.72 -14.33
C ALA A 162 11.64 -6.60 -15.85
N PHE A 163 10.65 -6.04 -16.52
CA PHE A 163 10.57 -5.91 -17.98
C PHE A 163 10.51 -4.46 -18.41
N GLU A 164 10.97 -4.19 -19.63
CA GLU A 164 10.76 -2.93 -20.35
C GLU A 164 9.40 -2.96 -21.05
N ASP A 165 8.95 -1.81 -21.57
CA ASP A 165 7.64 -1.68 -22.24
C ASP A 165 7.51 -2.55 -23.50
N ASP A 166 8.62 -2.91 -24.14
CA ASP A 166 8.66 -3.81 -25.29
C ASP A 166 8.63 -5.31 -24.91
N GLY A 167 8.53 -5.62 -23.61
CA GLY A 167 8.52 -6.98 -23.08
C GLY A 167 9.91 -7.61 -22.90
N SER A 168 10.98 -6.91 -23.23
CA SER A 168 12.34 -7.38 -22.98
C SER A 168 12.71 -7.28 -21.50
N TYR A 169 13.67 -8.10 -21.04
CA TYR A 169 14.17 -8.00 -19.65
C TYR A 169 14.86 -6.67 -19.43
N ARG A 170 14.47 -5.97 -18.37
CA ARG A 170 15.18 -4.78 -17.89
C ARG A 170 16.59 -5.14 -17.46
N LYS A 171 17.59 -4.48 -18.03
CA LYS A 171 19.01 -4.73 -17.78
C LYS A 171 19.48 -4.10 -16.45
N SER A 172 18.74 -4.38 -15.38
CA SER A 172 19.07 -3.99 -14.01
C SER A 172 20.40 -4.61 -13.54
N LEU A 173 20.94 -4.14 -12.40
CA LEU A 173 22.12 -4.77 -11.78
C LEU A 173 21.83 -6.21 -11.32
N TYR A 174 20.61 -6.50 -10.87
CA TYR A 174 20.20 -7.89 -10.61
C TYR A 174 20.33 -8.76 -11.87
N TYR A 175 19.79 -8.28 -13.00
CA TYR A 175 19.91 -9.00 -14.27
C TYR A 175 21.36 -9.14 -14.75
N LYS A 176 22.17 -8.07 -14.65
CA LYS A 176 23.54 -8.07 -15.14
C LYS A 176 24.45 -9.00 -14.34
N ILE A 177 24.25 -9.13 -13.04
CA ILE A 177 25.10 -9.91 -12.14
C ILE A 177 24.59 -11.36 -12.03
N ILE A 178 23.27 -11.57 -11.89
CA ILE A 178 22.69 -12.91 -11.68
C ILE A 178 22.22 -13.54 -13.00
N GLY A 179 21.66 -12.74 -13.92
CA GLY A 179 20.92 -13.21 -15.08
C GLY A 179 19.41 -13.18 -14.84
N PRO A 180 18.60 -13.60 -15.83
CA PRO A 180 17.14 -13.54 -15.74
C PRO A 180 16.55 -14.36 -14.58
N GLU A 181 17.29 -15.36 -14.13
CA GLU A 181 16.90 -16.25 -13.01
C GLU A 181 16.79 -15.54 -11.66
N PHE A 182 17.22 -14.27 -11.53
CA PHE A 182 17.04 -13.51 -10.29
C PHE A 182 15.54 -13.40 -9.93
N ILE A 183 14.66 -13.38 -10.92
CA ILE A 183 13.21 -13.32 -10.72
C ILE A 183 12.73 -14.60 -10.03
N GLU A 184 13.06 -15.77 -10.61
CA GLU A 184 12.68 -17.06 -10.03
C GLU A 184 13.24 -17.22 -8.62
N LEU A 185 14.52 -16.87 -8.41
CA LEU A 185 15.16 -16.95 -7.10
C LEU A 185 14.44 -16.07 -6.07
N ALA A 186 14.08 -14.83 -6.43
CA ALA A 186 13.36 -13.94 -5.52
C ALA A 186 12.01 -14.53 -5.11
N PHE A 187 11.22 -15.05 -6.05
CA PHE A 187 9.94 -15.71 -5.75
C PHE A 187 10.12 -16.97 -4.89
N ARG A 188 11.14 -17.79 -5.17
CA ARG A 188 11.44 -18.96 -4.33
C ARG A 188 11.77 -18.55 -2.89
N PHE A 189 12.60 -17.53 -2.70
CA PHE A 189 12.95 -17.03 -1.36
C PHE A 189 11.72 -16.49 -0.61
N ALA A 190 10.87 -15.74 -1.28
CA ALA A 190 9.65 -15.21 -0.67
C ALA A 190 8.62 -16.32 -0.33
N HIS A 191 8.65 -17.46 -1.02
CA HIS A 191 7.67 -18.54 -0.84
C HIS A 191 8.06 -19.54 0.28
N ILE A 192 9.31 -19.56 0.71
CA ILE A 192 9.79 -20.48 1.76
C ILE A 192 9.17 -20.16 3.13
N LEU A 193 8.62 -18.96 3.33
CA LEU A 193 8.07 -18.42 4.57
C LEU A 193 6.56 -18.41 4.62
#